data_e29e5d511f174c8322628c935e540b82
#
_entry.id   e29e5d511f174c8322628c935e540b82
#
_cell.length_a   1.000
_cell.length_b   1.000
_cell.length_c   1.000
_cell.angle_alpha   90.00
_cell.angle_beta   90.00
_cell.angle_gamma   90.00
#
_symmetry.space_group_name_H-M   'P 1'
#
loop_
_entity.id
_entity.type
_entity.pdbx_description
1 polymer ?
#
loop_
_entity_poly.entity_id
_entity_poly.type
_entity_poly.pdbx_seq_one_letter_code
_entity_poly.pdbx_strand_id
1 'polypeptide(L)'
;AGDAGGSLGAALALWHIEQNNPRVVSSNDDMQGSYLGPEYSQKQIEEQLSKAGAKFKTLDEEDLIEKVATDISKSEAIGWFQGRMEFGPRALGNRSILGDPRSEKMQKNLNLKGKYRESFRPFAPSVLKENLSDWFDINVESPYMLMVAGINKNKIIEMNKEQKKLFGIEKLNEKRSEVPAITHVDYSARIQTVKKETNERYFKLI
;
A
#
# COMPACT_ATOMS: atom_id res chain seq x y z
N ALA A 1 6.44 -12.56 2.75
CA ALA A 1 7.53 -13.54 2.70
C ALA A 1 8.82 -12.95 2.13
N GLY A 2 9.49 -13.60 1.19
CA GLY A 2 10.84 -13.22 0.77
C GLY A 2 11.86 -13.48 1.87
N ASP A 3 12.98 -12.74 1.87
CA ASP A 3 14.07 -12.96 2.84
C ASP A 3 13.61 -12.76 4.29
N ALA A 4 12.78 -11.77 4.55
CA ALA A 4 12.20 -11.53 5.87
C ALA A 4 11.33 -12.69 6.34
N GLY A 5 10.52 -13.26 5.45
CA GLY A 5 9.70 -14.44 5.75
C GLY A 5 10.55 -15.71 5.92
N GLY A 6 11.67 -15.82 5.21
CA GLY A 6 12.62 -16.92 5.37
C GLY A 6 13.23 -16.97 6.76
N SER A 7 13.66 -15.83 7.31
CA SER A 7 14.24 -15.76 8.67
C SER A 7 13.22 -16.13 9.74
N LEU A 8 12.00 -15.61 9.64
CA LEU A 8 10.90 -15.96 10.55
C LEU A 8 10.55 -17.45 10.44
N GLY A 9 10.45 -17.97 9.20
CA GLY A 9 10.15 -19.36 8.95
C GLY A 9 11.20 -20.32 9.51
N ALA A 10 12.47 -19.97 9.43
CA ALA A 10 13.56 -20.76 10.04
C ALA A 10 13.43 -20.82 11.57
N ALA A 11 13.15 -19.69 12.23
CA ALA A 11 12.92 -19.65 13.67
C ALA A 11 11.71 -20.49 14.09
N LEU A 12 10.60 -20.39 13.35
CA LEU A 12 9.39 -21.18 13.61
C LEU A 12 9.60 -22.69 13.34
N ALA A 13 10.39 -23.04 12.32
CA ALA A 13 10.73 -24.43 12.03
C ALA A 13 11.54 -25.03 13.18
N LEU A 14 12.56 -24.33 13.66
CA LEU A 14 13.34 -24.77 14.82
C LEU A 14 12.44 -24.95 16.05
N TRP A 15 11.59 -23.98 16.35
CA TRP A 15 10.70 -24.00 17.52
C TRP A 15 9.67 -25.15 17.46
N HIS A 16 8.96 -25.28 16.34
CA HIS A 16 7.85 -26.22 16.22
C HIS A 16 8.25 -27.61 15.74
N ILE A 17 9.22 -27.70 14.84
CA ILE A 17 9.61 -28.99 14.22
C ILE A 17 10.73 -29.66 15.02
N GLU A 18 11.86 -28.95 15.23
CA GLU A 18 13.02 -29.54 15.90
C GLU A 18 12.80 -29.69 17.42
N GLN A 19 12.20 -28.68 18.05
CA GLN A 19 11.95 -28.69 19.50
C GLN A 19 10.60 -29.27 19.88
N ASN A 20 9.77 -29.65 18.90
CA ASN A 20 8.43 -30.22 19.11
C ASN A 20 7.49 -29.36 19.97
N ASN A 21 7.66 -28.04 19.98
CA ASN A 21 6.73 -27.17 20.71
C ASN A 21 5.37 -27.10 20.00
N PRO A 22 4.25 -27.15 20.72
CA PRO A 22 2.94 -27.10 20.13
C PRO A 22 2.68 -25.75 19.45
N ARG A 23 1.94 -25.78 18.34
CA ARG A 23 1.47 -24.56 17.70
C ARG A 23 0.28 -23.98 18.50
N VAL A 24 0.44 -22.77 18.98
CA VAL A 24 -0.64 -21.99 19.59
C VAL A 24 -1.16 -21.03 18.52
N VAL A 25 -2.46 -21.09 18.25
CA VAL A 25 -3.12 -20.20 17.27
C VAL A 25 -3.91 -19.16 18.04
N SER A 26 -3.55 -17.90 17.87
CA SER A 26 -4.27 -16.76 18.39
C SER A 26 -5.43 -16.38 17.44
N SER A 27 -6.48 -15.77 17.97
CA SER A 27 -7.53 -15.14 17.17
C SER A 27 -7.07 -13.80 16.57
N ASN A 28 -5.95 -13.27 17.04
CA ASN A 28 -5.38 -12.01 16.60
C ASN A 28 -4.24 -12.26 15.60
N ASP A 29 -3.89 -11.23 14.85
CA ASP A 29 -2.73 -11.23 13.97
C ASP A 29 -1.44 -11.08 14.80
N ASP A 30 -0.73 -12.17 15.06
CA ASP A 30 0.52 -12.19 15.83
C ASP A 30 1.64 -11.40 15.14
N MET A 31 1.54 -11.18 13.82
CA MET A 31 2.45 -10.31 13.07
C MET A 31 2.14 -8.83 13.21
N GLN A 32 1.04 -8.45 13.87
CA GLN A 32 0.65 -7.06 14.15
C GLN A 32 0.69 -6.14 12.90
N GLY A 33 0.20 -6.64 11.76
CA GLY A 33 0.26 -5.92 10.49
C GLY A 33 1.67 -5.78 9.90
N SER A 34 2.65 -6.53 10.38
CA SER A 34 4.09 -6.36 10.10
C SER A 34 4.73 -5.09 10.67
N TYR A 35 4.08 -4.34 11.53
CA TYR A 35 4.62 -3.11 12.12
C TYR A 35 5.55 -3.42 13.30
N LEU A 36 6.67 -4.10 13.01
CA LEU A 36 7.61 -4.64 14.00
C LEU A 36 8.97 -3.93 14.01
N GLY A 37 9.19 -3.00 13.08
CA GLY A 37 10.45 -2.28 12.94
C GLY A 37 10.57 -1.06 13.85
N PRO A 38 11.59 -0.21 13.62
CA PRO A 38 11.84 0.97 14.45
C PRO A 38 10.71 1.99 14.39
N GLU A 39 10.54 2.70 15.50
CA GLU A 39 9.59 3.78 15.70
C GLU A 39 10.29 5.00 16.29
N TYR A 40 9.76 6.17 16.02
CA TYR A 40 10.30 7.44 16.52
C TYR A 40 9.16 8.26 17.17
N SER A 41 9.44 8.83 18.33
CA SER A 41 8.53 9.76 18.97
C SER A 41 8.47 11.10 18.23
N GLN A 42 7.38 11.86 18.38
CA GLN A 42 7.24 13.21 17.80
C GLN A 42 8.46 14.10 18.10
N LYS A 43 8.91 14.09 19.37
CA LYS A 43 10.08 14.87 19.80
C LYS A 43 11.35 14.46 19.04
N GLN A 44 11.60 13.17 18.85
CA GLN A 44 12.76 12.68 18.10
C GLN A 44 12.69 13.11 16.62
N ILE A 45 11.50 13.08 16.03
CA ILE A 45 11.30 13.52 14.64
C ILE A 45 11.60 15.01 14.51
N GLU A 46 11.05 15.86 15.38
CA GLU A 46 11.29 17.30 15.38
C GLU A 46 12.76 17.66 15.60
N GLU A 47 13.44 16.97 16.52
CA GLU A 47 14.87 17.14 16.76
C GLU A 47 15.71 16.78 15.52
N GLN A 48 15.39 15.66 14.87
CA GLN A 48 16.10 15.23 13.66
C GLN A 48 15.87 16.19 12.49
N LEU A 49 14.63 16.62 12.28
CA LEU A 49 14.30 17.58 11.23
C LEU A 49 14.98 18.93 11.47
N SER A 50 15.01 19.40 12.73
CA SER A 50 15.69 20.65 13.11
C SER A 50 17.19 20.57 12.89
N LYS A 51 17.83 19.45 13.27
CA LYS A 51 19.27 19.20 13.02
C LYS A 51 19.59 19.14 11.53
N ALA A 52 18.68 18.64 10.72
CA ALA A 52 18.82 18.59 9.26
C ALA A 52 18.53 19.93 8.57
N GLY A 53 18.13 20.96 9.31
CA GLY A 53 17.74 22.27 8.75
C GLY A 53 16.44 22.23 7.95
N ALA A 54 15.59 21.22 8.16
CA ALA A 54 14.34 21.08 7.45
C ALA A 54 13.33 22.14 7.90
N LYS A 55 12.54 22.67 6.94
CA LYS A 55 11.39 23.52 7.23
C LYS A 55 10.16 22.62 7.38
N PHE A 56 9.54 22.64 8.52
CA PHE A 56 8.33 21.84 8.81
C PHE A 56 7.32 22.62 9.64
N LYS A 57 6.09 22.11 9.70
CA LYS A 57 5.03 22.55 10.59
C LYS A 57 4.52 21.36 11.37
N THR A 58 4.22 21.54 12.64
CA THR A 58 3.48 20.57 13.44
C THR A 58 1.99 20.86 13.30
N LEU A 59 1.19 19.83 13.01
CA LEU A 59 -0.26 19.88 12.91
C LEU A 59 -0.82 18.88 13.93
N ASP A 60 -2.05 19.07 14.38
CA ASP A 60 -2.77 18.01 15.05
C ASP A 60 -3.16 16.88 14.09
N GLU A 61 -3.65 15.75 14.60
CA GLU A 61 -3.88 14.56 13.79
C GLU A 61 -5.00 14.75 12.77
N GLU A 62 -6.06 15.47 13.13
CA GLU A 62 -7.22 15.70 12.27
C GLU A 62 -6.84 16.62 11.10
N ASP A 63 -6.21 17.74 11.38
CA ASP A 63 -5.71 18.68 10.38
C ASP A 63 -4.68 18.03 9.44
N LEU A 64 -3.80 17.18 9.97
CA LEU A 64 -2.82 16.44 9.17
C LEU A 64 -3.50 15.50 8.18
N ILE A 65 -4.46 14.69 8.65
CA ILE A 65 -5.19 13.73 7.82
C ILE A 65 -5.99 14.46 6.74
N GLU A 66 -6.75 15.49 7.10
CA GLU A 66 -7.54 16.26 6.15
C GLU A 66 -6.66 16.92 5.08
N LYS A 67 -5.55 17.52 5.50
CA LYS A 67 -4.60 18.13 4.57
C LYS A 67 -4.01 17.10 3.61
N VAL A 68 -3.55 15.97 4.11
CA VAL A 68 -2.93 14.94 3.28
C VAL A 68 -3.95 14.30 2.33
N ALA A 69 -5.17 14.00 2.79
CA ALA A 69 -6.24 13.48 1.94
C ALA A 69 -6.60 14.49 0.83
N THR A 70 -6.66 15.78 1.17
CA THR A 70 -6.88 16.86 0.19
C THR A 70 -5.76 16.94 -0.83
N ASP A 71 -4.51 16.87 -0.42
CA ASP A 71 -3.37 16.94 -1.34
C ASP A 71 -3.33 15.72 -2.27
N ILE A 72 -3.61 14.51 -1.75
CA ILE A 72 -3.74 13.29 -2.55
C ILE A 72 -4.87 13.44 -3.59
N SER A 73 -6.04 13.97 -3.20
CA SER A 73 -7.18 14.17 -4.10
C SER A 73 -6.90 15.15 -5.24
N LYS A 74 -5.92 16.05 -5.06
CA LYS A 74 -5.40 16.94 -6.10
C LYS A 74 -4.30 16.30 -6.96
N SER A 75 -4.13 14.99 -6.85
CA SER A 75 -3.09 14.23 -7.56
C SER A 75 -1.65 14.57 -7.14
N GLU A 76 -1.46 15.06 -5.93
CA GLU A 76 -0.12 15.19 -5.34
C GLU A 76 0.38 13.84 -4.82
N ALA A 77 1.69 13.63 -4.88
CA ALA A 77 2.34 12.45 -4.34
C ALA A 77 2.87 12.77 -2.93
N ILE A 78 2.48 11.98 -1.94
CA ILE A 78 2.81 12.23 -0.53
C ILE A 78 3.76 11.15 -0.01
N GLY A 79 4.90 11.57 0.57
CA GLY A 79 5.73 10.70 1.40
C GLY A 79 5.09 10.58 2.79
N TRP A 80 4.64 9.37 3.14
CA TRP A 80 3.95 9.09 4.39
C TRP A 80 4.81 8.28 5.35
N PHE A 81 5.01 8.81 6.57
CA PHE A 81 5.85 8.22 7.59
C PHE A 81 5.12 8.28 8.94
N GLN A 82 4.80 7.13 9.53
CA GLN A 82 4.13 7.04 10.83
C GLN A 82 4.54 5.78 11.59
N GLY A 83 4.41 5.79 12.92
CA GLY A 83 4.53 4.63 13.81
C GLY A 83 5.72 3.72 13.51
N ARG A 84 5.57 2.44 13.75
CA ARG A 84 6.61 1.43 13.48
C ARG A 84 6.77 1.14 11.99
N MET A 85 8.01 0.99 11.55
CA MET A 85 8.31 0.53 10.19
C MET A 85 7.81 -0.91 9.98
N GLU A 86 7.41 -1.20 8.76
CA GLU A 86 7.05 -2.55 8.36
C GLU A 86 8.27 -3.50 8.39
N PHE A 87 8.07 -4.72 8.88
CA PHE A 87 9.00 -5.82 8.73
C PHE A 87 8.72 -6.55 7.41
N GLY A 88 9.66 -6.51 6.50
CA GLY A 88 9.53 -7.14 5.18
C GLY A 88 9.63 -6.17 4.01
N PRO A 89 9.48 -6.68 2.77
CA PRO A 89 9.78 -5.92 1.55
C PRO A 89 8.64 -4.99 1.10
N ARG A 90 7.51 -4.97 1.80
CA ARG A 90 6.31 -4.21 1.41
C ARG A 90 6.12 -3.00 2.28
N ALA A 91 5.89 -1.84 1.65
CA ALA A 91 5.30 -0.68 2.32
C ALA A 91 3.80 -0.97 2.54
N LEU A 92 3.33 -0.86 3.77
CA LEU A 92 1.97 -1.20 4.18
C LEU A 92 1.26 -0.02 4.90
N GLY A 93 1.68 1.20 4.60
CA GLY A 93 1.06 2.42 5.13
C GLY A 93 1.86 3.16 6.20
N ASN A 94 3.02 2.64 6.65
CA ASN A 94 3.85 3.31 7.66
C ASN A 94 5.13 3.93 7.08
N ARG A 95 5.63 3.43 5.96
CA ARG A 95 6.76 3.97 5.19
C ARG A 95 6.39 3.91 3.71
N SER A 96 5.46 4.76 3.30
CA SER A 96 4.79 4.67 2.01
C SER A 96 4.93 5.96 1.20
N ILE A 97 4.84 5.83 -0.13
CA ILE A 97 4.53 6.94 -1.01
C ILE A 97 3.09 6.73 -1.46
N LEU A 98 2.24 7.69 -1.17
CA LEU A 98 0.80 7.64 -1.43
C LEU A 98 0.45 8.51 -2.64
N GLY A 99 -0.57 8.12 -3.37
CA GLY A 99 -1.09 8.88 -4.50
C GLY A 99 -2.51 8.45 -4.85
N ASP A 100 -3.25 9.30 -5.55
CA ASP A 100 -4.62 9.04 -5.96
C ASP A 100 -4.68 7.96 -7.07
N PRO A 101 -5.31 6.81 -6.82
CA PRO A 101 -5.44 5.73 -7.81
C PRO A 101 -6.29 6.11 -9.03
N ARG A 102 -7.14 7.14 -8.91
CA ARG A 102 -8.02 7.64 -9.99
C ARG A 102 -7.27 8.49 -11.02
N SER A 103 -6.09 9.00 -10.65
CA SER A 103 -5.28 9.86 -11.51
C SER A 103 -4.55 9.06 -12.59
N GLU A 104 -4.85 9.32 -13.87
CA GLU A 104 -4.23 8.65 -15.01
C GLU A 104 -2.71 8.90 -15.10
N LYS A 105 -2.23 10.02 -14.54
CA LYS A 105 -0.81 10.39 -14.57
C LYS A 105 -0.03 9.90 -13.36
N MET A 106 -0.72 9.43 -12.30
CA MET A 106 -0.08 9.11 -11.02
C MET A 106 0.95 7.97 -11.15
N GLN A 107 0.62 6.91 -11.86
CA GLN A 107 1.53 5.78 -12.09
C GLN A 107 2.85 6.25 -12.73
N LYS A 108 2.77 7.03 -13.79
CA LYS A 108 3.94 7.58 -14.49
C LYS A 108 4.73 8.52 -13.59
N ASN A 109 4.05 9.44 -12.91
CA ASN A 109 4.69 10.43 -12.04
C ASN A 109 5.45 9.77 -10.89
N LEU A 110 4.83 8.83 -10.18
CA LEU A 110 5.47 8.12 -9.06
C LEU A 110 6.65 7.26 -9.52
N ASN A 111 6.54 6.60 -10.68
CA ASN A 111 7.64 5.80 -11.19
C ASN A 111 8.84 6.65 -11.62
N LEU A 112 8.62 7.71 -12.38
CA LEU A 112 9.71 8.52 -12.93
C LEU A 112 10.30 9.48 -11.90
N LYS A 113 9.47 10.15 -11.08
CA LYS A 113 9.93 11.20 -10.16
C LYS A 113 10.21 10.67 -8.75
N GLY A 114 9.46 9.67 -8.29
CA GLY A 114 9.58 9.15 -6.91
C GLY A 114 10.41 7.87 -6.80
N LYS A 115 10.32 6.98 -7.76
CA LYS A 115 11.01 5.68 -7.75
C LYS A 115 12.17 5.55 -8.73
N TYR A 116 12.34 6.50 -9.65
CA TYR A 116 13.38 6.51 -10.68
C TYR A 116 13.48 5.18 -11.44
N ARG A 117 12.33 4.69 -11.90
CA ARG A 117 12.21 3.40 -12.60
C ARG A 117 11.25 3.50 -13.79
N GLU A 118 11.05 2.39 -14.49
CA GLU A 118 10.20 2.31 -15.68
C GLU A 118 8.76 2.77 -15.37
N SER A 119 8.20 3.59 -16.25
CA SER A 119 6.89 4.24 -16.06
C SER A 119 5.71 3.27 -15.98
N PHE A 120 5.89 2.05 -16.48
CA PHE A 120 4.83 1.05 -16.61
C PHE A 120 4.63 0.16 -15.37
N ARG A 121 5.50 0.21 -14.37
CA ARG A 121 5.34 -0.64 -13.17
C ARG A 121 4.09 -0.26 -12.40
N PRO A 122 3.18 -1.23 -12.11
CA PRO A 122 1.97 -0.94 -11.36
C PRO A 122 2.26 -0.66 -9.89
N PHE A 123 1.37 0.11 -9.25
CA PHE A 123 1.33 0.30 -7.82
C PHE A 123 0.24 -0.56 -7.21
N ALA A 124 0.37 -0.86 -5.92
CA ALA A 124 -0.60 -1.63 -5.18
C ALA A 124 -1.60 -0.69 -4.50
N PRO A 125 -2.91 -0.94 -4.60
CA PRO A 125 -3.91 -0.18 -3.87
C PRO A 125 -3.96 -0.59 -2.40
N SER A 126 -4.22 0.39 -1.53
CA SER A 126 -4.79 0.17 -0.22
C SER A 126 -6.29 0.42 -0.29
N VAL A 127 -7.08 -0.43 0.34
CA VAL A 127 -8.54 -0.33 0.40
C VAL A 127 -9.00 -0.65 1.81
N LEU A 128 -10.01 0.06 2.31
CA LEU A 128 -10.66 -0.29 3.57
C LEU A 128 -11.28 -1.68 3.44
N LYS A 129 -11.13 -2.51 4.49
CA LYS A 129 -11.67 -3.88 4.48
C LYS A 129 -13.15 -3.92 4.11
N GLU A 130 -13.94 -3.00 4.69
CA GLU A 130 -15.37 -2.89 4.48
C GLU A 130 -15.78 -2.53 3.04
N ASN A 131 -14.89 -1.88 2.29
CA ASN A 131 -15.10 -1.51 0.89
C ASN A 131 -14.43 -2.46 -0.12
N LEU A 132 -13.85 -3.56 0.34
CA LEU A 132 -13.07 -4.46 -0.51
C LEU A 132 -13.88 -4.97 -1.71
N SER A 133 -15.09 -5.46 -1.47
CA SER A 133 -15.97 -6.00 -2.52
C SER A 133 -16.54 -4.96 -3.47
N ASP A 134 -16.52 -3.68 -3.10
CA ASP A 134 -16.98 -2.59 -3.99
C ASP A 134 -15.99 -2.37 -5.14
N TRP A 135 -14.71 -2.65 -4.90
CA TRP A 135 -13.61 -2.38 -5.82
C TRP A 135 -13.01 -3.63 -6.47
N PHE A 136 -13.02 -4.78 -5.77
CA PHE A 136 -12.29 -5.97 -6.19
C PHE A 136 -13.14 -7.24 -6.09
N ASP A 137 -12.91 -8.16 -7.02
CA ASP A 137 -13.57 -9.47 -7.04
C ASP A 137 -12.86 -10.45 -6.08
N ILE A 138 -12.94 -10.14 -4.79
CA ILE A 138 -12.36 -10.93 -3.70
C ILE A 138 -13.12 -10.63 -2.40
N ASN A 139 -13.28 -11.66 -1.55
CA ASN A 139 -13.98 -11.57 -0.27
C ASN A 139 -13.11 -11.92 0.95
N VAL A 140 -11.79 -12.11 0.72
CA VAL A 140 -10.84 -12.42 1.79
C VAL A 140 -9.86 -11.27 1.98
N GLU A 141 -9.42 -11.06 3.21
CA GLU A 141 -8.48 -10.01 3.56
C GLU A 141 -7.08 -10.27 3.00
N SER A 142 -6.38 -9.21 2.63
CA SER A 142 -4.98 -9.24 2.19
C SER A 142 -4.17 -8.14 2.90
N PRO A 143 -4.00 -8.18 4.23
CA PRO A 143 -3.35 -7.09 4.98
C PRO A 143 -1.86 -6.94 4.62
N TYR A 144 -1.22 -7.98 4.11
CA TYR A 144 0.20 -8.04 3.77
C TYR A 144 0.51 -7.84 2.28
N MET A 145 -0.47 -7.39 1.47
CA MET A 145 -0.28 -7.15 0.04
C MET A 145 0.26 -8.39 -0.71
N LEU A 146 -0.28 -9.57 -0.41
CA LEU A 146 0.15 -10.83 -1.01
C LEU A 146 -0.79 -11.33 -2.11
N MET A 147 -2.05 -10.89 -2.10
CA MET A 147 -3.07 -11.39 -3.01
C MET A 147 -3.30 -10.45 -4.19
N VAL A 148 -3.53 -11.06 -5.35
CA VAL A 148 -3.96 -10.39 -6.57
C VAL A 148 -5.42 -10.75 -6.83
N ALA A 149 -6.24 -9.76 -7.14
CA ALA A 149 -7.64 -9.97 -7.50
C ALA A 149 -8.06 -9.07 -8.66
N GLY A 150 -9.11 -9.47 -9.38
CA GLY A 150 -9.70 -8.68 -10.45
C GLY A 150 -10.34 -7.39 -9.90
N ILE A 151 -10.32 -6.34 -10.70
CA ILE A 151 -11.14 -5.14 -10.47
C ILE A 151 -12.62 -5.55 -10.63
N ASN A 152 -13.49 -5.06 -9.75
CA ASN A 152 -14.92 -5.32 -9.84
C ASN A 152 -15.46 -4.86 -11.20
N LYS A 153 -16.31 -5.67 -11.82
CA LYS A 153 -16.80 -5.46 -13.19
C LYS A 153 -17.45 -4.08 -13.41
N ASN A 154 -18.14 -3.55 -12.39
CA ASN A 154 -18.78 -2.23 -12.44
C ASN A 154 -17.76 -1.06 -12.42
N LYS A 155 -16.49 -1.32 -12.12
CA LYS A 155 -15.39 -0.36 -12.10
C LYS A 155 -14.46 -0.46 -13.33
N ILE A 156 -14.72 -1.44 -14.19
CA ILE A 156 -13.95 -1.66 -15.43
C ILE A 156 -14.45 -0.70 -16.50
N ILE A 157 -13.53 -0.14 -17.26
CA ILE A 157 -13.78 0.58 -18.50
C ILE A 157 -13.33 -0.34 -19.64
N GLU A 158 -14.30 -0.84 -20.41
CA GLU A 158 -13.98 -1.74 -21.52
C GLU A 158 -13.25 -1.01 -22.63
N MET A 159 -12.14 -1.61 -23.09
CA MET A 159 -11.43 -1.13 -24.26
C MET A 159 -12.27 -1.38 -25.52
N ASN A 160 -12.34 -0.39 -26.40
CA ASN A 160 -12.93 -0.53 -27.72
C ASN A 160 -12.10 -1.43 -28.65
N LYS A 161 -12.61 -1.70 -29.87
CA LYS A 161 -11.95 -2.62 -30.83
C LYS A 161 -10.55 -2.16 -31.23
N GLU A 162 -10.30 -0.87 -31.33
CA GLU A 162 -9.00 -0.32 -31.72
C GLU A 162 -8.01 -0.40 -30.56
N GLN A 163 -8.43 -0.03 -29.35
CA GLN A 163 -7.62 -0.14 -28.12
C GLN A 163 -7.22 -1.58 -27.81
N LYS A 164 -8.09 -2.57 -28.10
CA LYS A 164 -7.78 -4.00 -27.93
C LYS A 164 -6.65 -4.49 -28.84
N LYS A 165 -6.42 -3.84 -29.98
CA LYS A 165 -5.34 -4.16 -30.92
C LYS A 165 -3.99 -3.59 -30.50
N LEU A 166 -3.96 -2.60 -29.60
CA LEU A 166 -2.72 -2.00 -29.08
C LEU A 166 -1.84 -3.05 -28.39
N PHE A 167 -0.53 -2.85 -28.46
CA PHE A 167 0.45 -3.75 -27.87
C PHE A 167 1.45 -2.97 -27.00
N GLY A 168 2.03 -3.64 -25.99
CA GLY A 168 3.08 -3.09 -25.15
C GLY A 168 2.67 -1.83 -24.40
N ILE A 169 3.52 -0.80 -24.44
CA ILE A 169 3.36 0.45 -23.66
C ILE A 169 2.12 1.26 -24.10
N GLU A 170 1.75 1.20 -25.38
CA GLU A 170 0.55 1.90 -25.87
C GLU A 170 -0.70 1.37 -25.16
N LYS A 171 -0.84 0.04 -25.07
CA LYS A 171 -1.94 -0.60 -24.36
C LYS A 171 -1.93 -0.30 -22.86
N LEU A 172 -0.75 -0.15 -22.28
CA LEU A 172 -0.58 0.21 -20.86
C LEU A 172 -1.10 1.60 -20.53
N ASN A 173 -1.00 2.55 -21.47
CA ASN A 173 -1.43 3.93 -21.27
C ASN A 173 -2.96 4.10 -21.37
N GLU A 174 -3.67 3.08 -21.86
CA GLU A 174 -5.13 3.15 -21.97
C GLU A 174 -5.79 3.04 -20.59
N LYS A 175 -6.80 3.86 -20.38
CA LYS A 175 -7.63 3.84 -19.14
C LYS A 175 -8.54 2.62 -19.16
N ARG A 176 -8.33 1.71 -18.22
CA ARG A 176 -9.02 0.40 -18.13
C ARG A 176 -10.01 0.30 -16.98
N SER A 177 -9.98 1.26 -16.06
CA SER A 177 -10.86 1.27 -14.89
C SER A 177 -11.04 2.68 -14.33
N GLU A 178 -11.88 2.83 -13.32
CA GLU A 178 -11.99 4.05 -12.51
C GLU A 178 -10.72 4.35 -11.69
N VAL A 179 -9.82 3.37 -11.53
CA VAL A 179 -8.57 3.46 -10.77
C VAL A 179 -7.35 3.06 -11.62
N PRO A 180 -7.06 3.83 -12.69
CA PRO A 180 -6.07 3.46 -13.69
C PRO A 180 -4.64 3.33 -13.16
N ALA A 181 -4.28 4.06 -12.10
CA ALA A 181 -2.92 4.04 -11.56
C ALA A 181 -2.51 2.70 -10.93
N ILE A 182 -3.48 1.85 -10.58
CA ILE A 182 -3.26 0.57 -9.89
C ILE A 182 -3.72 -0.65 -10.69
N THR A 183 -4.37 -0.43 -11.84
CA THR A 183 -4.98 -1.51 -12.62
C THR A 183 -3.98 -2.10 -13.60
N HIS A 184 -3.69 -3.39 -13.47
CA HIS A 184 -2.84 -4.15 -14.38
C HIS A 184 -3.48 -4.34 -15.75
N VAL A 185 -2.72 -4.83 -16.73
CA VAL A 185 -3.19 -5.04 -18.11
C VAL A 185 -4.30 -6.09 -18.22
N ASP A 186 -4.36 -7.02 -17.28
CA ASP A 186 -5.36 -8.08 -17.14
C ASP A 186 -6.54 -7.71 -16.25
N TYR A 187 -6.67 -6.41 -15.92
CA TYR A 187 -7.70 -5.87 -15.00
C TYR A 187 -7.59 -6.38 -13.56
N SER A 188 -6.41 -6.82 -13.15
CA SER A 188 -6.14 -7.19 -11.76
C SER A 188 -5.42 -6.07 -11.00
N ALA A 189 -5.33 -6.23 -9.68
CA ALA A 189 -4.48 -5.43 -8.80
C ALA A 189 -3.98 -6.27 -7.62
N ARG A 190 -2.80 -5.94 -7.09
CA ARG A 190 -2.26 -6.56 -5.87
C ARG A 190 -2.67 -5.74 -4.66
N ILE A 191 -3.58 -6.25 -3.85
CA ILE A 191 -4.38 -5.51 -2.89
C ILE A 191 -3.77 -5.55 -1.50
N GLN A 192 -3.84 -4.40 -0.80
CA GLN A 192 -3.70 -4.33 0.65
C GLN A 192 -5.05 -3.96 1.27
N THR A 193 -5.59 -4.81 2.14
CA THR A 193 -6.73 -4.44 2.99
C THR A 193 -6.26 -3.75 4.26
N VAL A 194 -6.93 -2.66 4.63
CA VAL A 194 -6.63 -1.87 5.83
C VAL A 194 -7.80 -1.95 6.80
N LYS A 195 -7.49 -2.22 8.07
CA LYS A 195 -8.46 -2.25 9.17
C LYS A 195 -8.13 -1.19 10.21
N LYS A 196 -9.16 -0.66 10.85
CA LYS A 196 -9.01 0.32 11.92
C LYS A 196 -8.18 -0.22 13.08
N GLU A 197 -8.43 -1.48 13.47
CA GLU A 197 -7.78 -2.13 14.61
C GLU A 197 -6.28 -2.34 14.41
N THR A 198 -5.84 -2.47 13.15
CA THR A 198 -4.42 -2.71 12.82
C THR A 198 -3.66 -1.41 12.59
N ASN A 199 -4.29 -0.42 11.95
CA ASN A 199 -3.64 0.86 11.61
C ASN A 199 -4.67 1.99 11.51
N GLU A 200 -5.10 2.50 12.67
CA GLU A 200 -6.18 3.49 12.77
C GLU A 200 -5.88 4.78 12.00
N ARG A 201 -4.66 5.33 12.10
CA ARG A 201 -4.29 6.57 11.40
C ARG A 201 -4.32 6.41 9.88
N TYR A 202 -3.80 5.31 9.38
CA TYR A 202 -3.84 5.02 7.95
C TYR A 202 -5.26 4.72 7.46
N PHE A 203 -6.06 4.03 8.29
CA PHE A 203 -7.48 3.80 8.03
C PHE A 203 -8.27 5.10 7.89
N LYS A 204 -8.01 6.09 8.76
CA LYS A 204 -8.66 7.42 8.68
C LYS A 204 -8.23 8.22 7.45
N LEU A 205 -7.00 7.99 6.97
CA LEU A 205 -6.47 8.74 5.84
C LEU A 205 -7.06 8.29 4.50
N ILE A 206 -7.27 6.98 4.31
CA ILE A 206 -7.75 6.41 3.02
C ILE A 206 -9.26 6.29 2.98
#